data_588530582728729c6edf63dcda7a03d4
#
_entry.id   588530582728729c6edf63dcda7a03d4
#
_cell.length_a   1.000
_cell.length_b   1.000
_cell.length_c   1.000
_cell.angle_alpha   90.00
_cell.angle_beta   90.00
_cell.angle_gamma   90.00
#
_symmetry.space_group_name_H-M   'P 1'
#
loop_
_entity.id
_entity.type
_entity.pdbx_description
1 polymer ?
#
loop_
_entity_poly.entity_id
_entity_poly.type
_entity_poly.pdbx_seq_one_letter_code
_entity_poly.pdbx_strand_id
1 'polypeptide(L)'
;MLNRLYYTVKLPSALSSVKKLYQYAKRENPSIKYKDVQTFLKSQTVYTIHKPVIRNFKRNKIICINLFEYSFSDLIDYSQYKSENGGFAYILCTIDGFSRYAKAHALKRKDGLSIRNALDSVFPRETPVHILTDNGREYNNKIVLNWCKENDVNLIAYADDKIKSSMAERFIRTLKSKIHKVFSTKGDHKWIDILQDVVESYNNSYHRVIKMSPVNVTPYHRKNILKNIYGVDSVLELLPKETFITHPNDRVRLVRSKATFDKSYHPTHTEETFDIVKRYPKSNYPMFSIKDKKNELIKGKFYKQEIQPVIETSDTYFRIEKILGKRTRRGIKEVKVRWLGYSPLFDSYIPEGQVANFSNLHNESGS
;
A
#
# COMPACT_ATOMS: atom_id res chain seq x y z
N MET A 1 35.28 -12.74 -12.25
CA MET A 1 35.05 -13.71 -11.15
C MET A 1 33.59 -13.79 -10.70
N LEU A 2 33.01 -12.73 -10.10
CA LEU A 2 31.63 -12.79 -9.55
C LEU A 2 30.59 -13.16 -10.59
N ASN A 3 30.67 -12.63 -11.81
CA ASN A 3 29.77 -12.96 -12.91
C ASN A 3 29.77 -14.46 -13.21
N ARG A 4 30.99 -15.06 -13.38
CA ARG A 4 31.14 -16.49 -13.59
C ARG A 4 30.58 -17.32 -12.44
N LEU A 5 30.89 -16.97 -11.18
CA LEU A 5 30.38 -17.67 -10.00
C LEU A 5 28.86 -17.58 -9.87
N TYR A 6 28.25 -16.51 -10.35
CA TYR A 6 26.82 -16.28 -10.20
C TYR A 6 25.98 -16.89 -11.34
N TYR A 7 26.47 -16.84 -12.59
CA TYR A 7 25.67 -17.28 -13.74
C TYR A 7 26.01 -18.69 -14.26
N THR A 8 27.15 -19.28 -13.89
CA THR A 8 27.46 -20.64 -14.30
C THR A 8 26.64 -21.65 -13.52
N VAL A 9 25.51 -22.12 -14.12
CA VAL A 9 24.45 -22.91 -13.44
C VAL A 9 24.97 -24.17 -12.75
N LYS A 10 26.01 -24.81 -13.27
CA LYS A 10 26.67 -25.99 -12.67
C LYS A 10 27.40 -25.69 -11.35
N LEU A 11 27.69 -24.41 -11.05
CA LEU A 11 28.39 -24.07 -9.80
C LEU A 11 27.41 -23.98 -8.62
N PRO A 12 27.81 -24.43 -7.42
CA PRO A 12 26.94 -24.35 -6.24
C PRO A 12 26.60 -22.93 -5.81
N SER A 13 27.37 -21.92 -6.27
CA SER A 13 27.14 -20.49 -6.01
C SER A 13 26.16 -19.85 -6.99
N ALA A 14 25.76 -20.57 -8.06
CA ALA A 14 24.93 -20.03 -9.12
C ALA A 14 23.58 -19.52 -8.59
N LEU A 15 23.17 -18.34 -9.06
CA LEU A 15 21.87 -17.68 -8.76
C LEU A 15 21.49 -17.69 -7.27
N SER A 16 22.52 -17.65 -6.40
CA SER A 16 22.35 -17.84 -4.95
C SER A 16 22.28 -16.51 -4.17
N SER A 17 22.09 -16.61 -2.86
CA SER A 17 22.07 -15.47 -1.94
C SER A 17 23.44 -14.82 -1.80
N VAL A 18 23.46 -13.54 -1.34
CA VAL A 18 24.71 -12.79 -1.05
C VAL A 18 25.67 -13.63 -0.19
N LYS A 19 25.17 -14.26 0.88
CA LYS A 19 26.00 -15.05 1.81
C LYS A 19 26.66 -16.21 1.11
N LYS A 20 25.90 -16.96 0.32
CA LYS A 20 26.42 -18.15 -0.38
C LYS A 20 27.42 -17.75 -1.47
N LEU A 21 27.08 -16.75 -2.30
CA LEU A 21 28.01 -16.24 -3.32
C LEU A 21 29.32 -15.71 -2.69
N TYR A 22 29.22 -14.97 -1.57
CA TYR A 22 30.39 -14.47 -0.85
C TYR A 22 31.29 -15.59 -0.35
N GLN A 23 30.73 -16.67 0.18
CA GLN A 23 31.54 -17.82 0.65
C GLN A 23 32.39 -18.43 -0.47
N TYR A 24 31.84 -18.58 -1.68
CA TYR A 24 32.56 -19.10 -2.81
C TYR A 24 33.55 -18.07 -3.38
N ALA A 25 33.15 -16.82 -3.48
CA ALA A 25 34.02 -15.74 -3.94
C ALA A 25 35.27 -15.55 -3.03
N LYS A 26 35.07 -15.71 -1.70
CA LYS A 26 36.14 -15.62 -0.70
C LYS A 26 37.18 -16.72 -0.82
N ARG A 27 36.77 -17.89 -1.31
CA ARG A 27 37.71 -19.01 -1.58
C ARG A 27 38.61 -18.73 -2.80
N GLU A 28 38.07 -18.06 -3.82
CA GLU A 28 38.85 -17.69 -5.02
C GLU A 28 39.65 -16.40 -4.81
N ASN A 29 39.10 -15.43 -4.09
CA ASN A 29 39.76 -14.17 -3.77
C ASN A 29 39.59 -13.83 -2.27
N PRO A 30 40.60 -14.11 -1.45
CA PRO A 30 40.57 -13.81 -0.02
C PRO A 30 40.39 -12.32 0.34
N SER A 31 40.70 -11.38 -0.58
CA SER A 31 40.59 -9.94 -0.34
C SER A 31 39.18 -9.39 -0.55
N ILE A 32 38.26 -10.14 -1.18
CA ILE A 32 36.92 -9.67 -1.51
C ILE A 32 36.12 -9.37 -0.23
N LYS A 33 35.43 -8.23 -0.25
CA LYS A 33 34.56 -7.81 0.88
C LYS A 33 33.11 -8.23 0.63
N TYR A 34 32.39 -8.49 1.70
CA TYR A 34 30.95 -8.81 1.63
C TYR A 34 30.14 -7.71 0.89
N LYS A 35 30.53 -6.44 1.10
CA LYS A 35 29.91 -5.28 0.45
C LYS A 35 30.08 -5.31 -1.08
N ASP A 36 31.19 -5.81 -1.59
CA ASP A 36 31.44 -5.89 -3.04
C ASP A 36 30.47 -6.88 -3.69
N VAL A 37 30.24 -8.03 -3.04
CA VAL A 37 29.26 -9.02 -3.49
C VAL A 37 27.82 -8.47 -3.40
N GLN A 38 27.52 -7.70 -2.36
CA GLN A 38 26.19 -7.04 -2.26
C GLN A 38 25.99 -6.01 -3.39
N THR A 39 27.01 -5.21 -3.69
CA THR A 39 26.99 -4.21 -4.76
C THR A 39 26.82 -4.88 -6.12
N PHE A 40 27.59 -5.93 -6.38
CA PHE A 40 27.44 -6.75 -7.58
C PHE A 40 26.03 -7.30 -7.73
N LEU A 41 25.47 -7.94 -6.70
CA LEU A 41 24.12 -8.51 -6.78
C LEU A 41 23.02 -7.45 -6.94
N LYS A 42 23.19 -6.25 -6.41
CA LYS A 42 22.26 -5.14 -6.63
C LYS A 42 22.26 -4.63 -8.08
N SER A 43 23.35 -4.83 -8.84
CA SER A 43 23.39 -4.53 -10.26
C SER A 43 22.82 -5.65 -11.14
N GLN A 44 22.59 -6.85 -10.58
CA GLN A 44 22.04 -7.98 -11.34
C GLN A 44 20.50 -7.93 -11.38
N THR A 45 19.94 -7.76 -12.58
CA THR A 45 18.48 -7.70 -12.79
C THR A 45 17.79 -8.95 -12.23
N VAL A 46 18.30 -10.15 -12.56
CA VAL A 46 17.73 -11.42 -12.09
C VAL A 46 17.67 -11.49 -10.57
N TYR A 47 18.72 -11.05 -9.87
CA TYR A 47 18.71 -11.04 -8.40
C TYR A 47 17.66 -10.08 -7.84
N THR A 48 17.55 -8.87 -8.39
CA THR A 48 16.69 -7.81 -7.85
C THR A 48 15.21 -8.06 -8.10
N ILE A 49 14.82 -8.65 -9.24
CA ILE A 49 13.41 -8.96 -9.54
C ILE A 49 12.89 -10.20 -8.80
N HIS A 50 13.78 -11.14 -8.43
CA HIS A 50 13.41 -12.36 -7.70
C HIS A 50 13.65 -12.29 -6.19
N LYS A 51 14.01 -11.13 -5.66
CA LYS A 51 14.27 -11.00 -4.22
C LYS A 51 12.99 -11.26 -3.41
N PRO A 52 13.06 -12.07 -2.32
CA PRO A 52 11.92 -12.35 -1.48
C PRO A 52 11.28 -11.08 -0.92
N VAL A 53 9.95 -10.98 -1.00
CA VAL A 53 9.19 -9.83 -0.49
C VAL A 53 8.86 -10.03 0.98
N ILE A 54 9.17 -9.04 1.79
CA ILE A 54 8.73 -8.97 3.19
C ILE A 54 7.32 -8.39 3.21
N ARG A 55 6.29 -9.23 3.39
CA ARG A 55 4.89 -8.82 3.40
C ARG A 55 4.41 -8.39 4.78
N ASN A 56 4.89 -9.06 5.83
CA ASN A 56 4.54 -8.78 7.21
C ASN A 56 5.57 -7.83 7.82
N PHE A 57 5.27 -6.55 7.82
CA PHE A 57 6.07 -5.52 8.46
C PHE A 57 5.17 -4.48 9.13
N LYS A 58 5.73 -3.79 10.10
CA LYS A 58 5.01 -2.72 10.81
C LYS A 58 4.82 -1.52 9.89
N ARG A 59 3.58 -1.06 9.79
CA ARG A 59 3.20 0.14 9.02
C ARG A 59 2.91 1.29 9.95
N ASN A 60 2.97 2.51 9.42
CA ASN A 60 2.55 3.69 10.14
C ASN A 60 1.08 3.58 10.50
N LYS A 61 0.77 3.83 11.76
CA LYS A 61 -0.60 3.93 12.23
C LYS A 61 -1.05 5.38 12.17
N ILE A 62 -2.32 5.62 11.91
CA ILE A 62 -2.93 6.91 12.17
C ILE A 62 -3.03 7.02 13.69
N ILE A 63 -2.38 8.04 14.25
CA ILE A 63 -2.34 8.28 15.68
C ILE A 63 -3.49 9.20 16.02
N CYS A 64 -4.48 8.71 16.77
CA CYS A 64 -5.62 9.45 17.25
C CYS A 64 -5.40 9.70 18.75
N ILE A 65 -5.29 10.95 19.13
CA ILE A 65 -4.92 11.32 20.51
C ILE A 65 -6.05 12.02 21.27
N ASN A 66 -7.08 12.47 20.55
CA ASN A 66 -8.25 13.13 21.10
C ASN A 66 -9.55 12.55 20.51
N LEU A 67 -10.66 12.78 21.24
CA LEU A 67 -12.00 12.60 20.72
C LEU A 67 -12.24 13.53 19.52
N PHE A 68 -12.97 13.06 18.53
CA PHE A 68 -13.34 13.80 17.31
C PHE A 68 -12.15 14.34 16.50
N GLU A 69 -10.93 13.84 16.74
CA GLU A 69 -9.77 14.21 15.93
C GLU A 69 -9.85 13.55 14.55
N TYR A 70 -10.09 12.23 14.53
CA TYR A 70 -10.22 11.43 13.31
C TYR A 70 -11.46 10.56 13.36
N SER A 71 -12.36 10.70 12.40
CA SER A 71 -13.45 9.77 12.14
C SER A 71 -13.15 8.96 10.88
N PHE A 72 -13.26 7.65 10.96
CA PHE A 72 -13.13 6.75 9.82
C PHE A 72 -14.50 6.43 9.28
N SER A 73 -14.73 6.68 8.00
CA SER A 73 -16.02 6.51 7.35
C SER A 73 -15.93 5.56 6.16
N ASP A 74 -16.93 4.70 6.02
CA ASP A 74 -17.06 3.76 4.92
C ASP A 74 -18.51 3.34 4.74
N LEU A 75 -18.87 2.78 3.57
CA LEU A 75 -20.21 2.37 3.22
C LEU A 75 -20.38 0.84 3.20
N ILE A 76 -21.48 0.37 3.78
CA ILE A 76 -21.95 -0.99 3.54
C ILE A 76 -22.92 -0.96 2.36
N ASP A 77 -22.71 -1.83 1.38
CA ASP A 77 -23.67 -2.09 0.32
C ASP A 77 -24.56 -3.30 0.72
N TYR A 78 -25.85 -3.03 0.88
CA TYR A 78 -26.93 -3.98 1.14
C TYR A 78 -28.05 -3.84 0.09
N SER A 79 -27.71 -3.38 -1.12
CA SER A 79 -28.65 -3.17 -2.22
C SER A 79 -29.45 -4.44 -2.57
N GLN A 80 -28.90 -5.61 -2.35
CA GLN A 80 -29.56 -6.91 -2.52
C GLN A 80 -30.78 -7.11 -1.60
N TYR A 81 -30.81 -6.43 -0.43
CA TYR A 81 -31.91 -6.53 0.54
C TYR A 81 -32.84 -5.31 0.51
N LYS A 82 -32.73 -4.46 -0.52
CA LYS A 82 -33.45 -3.18 -0.62
C LYS A 82 -34.97 -3.33 -0.53
N SER A 83 -35.54 -4.37 -1.14
CA SER A 83 -36.99 -4.63 -1.16
C SER A 83 -37.56 -4.89 0.24
N GLU A 84 -36.80 -5.60 1.08
CA GLU A 84 -37.21 -5.93 2.44
C GLU A 84 -37.00 -4.77 3.44
N ASN A 85 -36.32 -3.71 3.04
CA ASN A 85 -35.87 -2.60 3.91
C ASN A 85 -36.42 -1.23 3.48
N GLY A 86 -37.63 -1.16 2.93
CA GLY A 86 -38.29 0.10 2.60
C GLY A 86 -37.53 0.98 1.60
N GLY A 87 -36.74 0.33 0.73
CA GLY A 87 -35.92 1.02 -0.25
C GLY A 87 -34.53 1.45 0.23
N PHE A 88 -34.18 1.22 1.50
CA PHE A 88 -32.82 1.44 2.00
C PHE A 88 -31.88 0.35 1.50
N ALA A 89 -30.73 0.79 0.95
CA ALA A 89 -29.80 -0.07 0.25
C ALA A 89 -28.36 0.03 0.79
N TYR A 90 -28.03 1.09 1.51
CA TYR A 90 -26.66 1.36 2.00
C TYR A 90 -26.69 1.78 3.46
N ILE A 91 -25.56 1.59 4.14
CA ILE A 91 -25.36 2.07 5.51
C ILE A 91 -24.05 2.87 5.53
N LEU A 92 -24.13 4.17 5.84
CA LEU A 92 -22.96 4.96 6.19
C LEU A 92 -22.50 4.55 7.59
N CYS A 93 -21.29 4.09 7.72
CA CYS A 93 -20.65 3.73 8.99
C CYS A 93 -19.54 4.72 9.30
N THR A 94 -19.53 5.26 10.52
CA THR A 94 -18.42 6.08 11.01
C THR A 94 -17.95 5.57 12.36
N ILE A 95 -16.64 5.67 12.61
CA ILE A 95 -16.06 5.31 13.90
C ILE A 95 -15.00 6.34 14.31
N ASP A 96 -15.11 6.86 15.53
CA ASP A 96 -14.10 7.74 16.10
C ASP A 96 -12.79 6.99 16.36
N GLY A 97 -11.70 7.56 15.91
CA GLY A 97 -10.38 6.93 15.96
C GLY A 97 -9.82 6.78 17.36
N PHE A 98 -10.23 7.60 18.31
CA PHE A 98 -9.77 7.56 19.69
C PHE A 98 -10.65 6.67 20.56
N SER A 99 -11.95 6.98 20.67
CA SER A 99 -12.90 6.28 21.55
C SER A 99 -13.40 4.96 20.99
N ARG A 100 -13.29 4.72 19.69
CA ARG A 100 -13.94 3.63 18.96
C ARG A 100 -15.47 3.73 18.96
N TYR A 101 -16.02 4.88 19.34
CA TYR A 101 -17.46 5.12 19.29
C TYR A 101 -17.93 5.13 17.84
N ALA A 102 -18.90 4.31 17.54
CA ALA A 102 -19.39 4.11 16.20
C ALA A 102 -20.80 4.71 16.03
N LYS A 103 -21.05 5.20 14.81
CA LYS A 103 -22.37 5.65 14.38
C LYS A 103 -22.70 5.03 13.03
N ALA A 104 -23.97 4.83 12.73
CA ALA A 104 -24.43 4.34 11.44
C ALA A 104 -25.70 5.05 11.01
N HIS A 105 -25.84 5.31 9.71
CA HIS A 105 -27.04 5.91 9.11
C HIS A 105 -27.43 5.17 7.84
N ALA A 106 -28.73 4.85 7.72
CA ALA A 106 -29.27 4.14 6.58
C ALA A 106 -29.51 5.08 5.39
N LEU A 107 -29.18 4.63 4.19
CA LEU A 107 -29.27 5.40 2.95
C LEU A 107 -30.04 4.61 1.88
N LYS A 108 -30.87 5.31 1.11
CA LYS A 108 -31.53 4.74 -0.08
C LYS A 108 -30.61 4.78 -1.32
N ARG A 109 -29.70 5.74 -1.38
CA ARG A 109 -28.79 5.98 -2.49
C ARG A 109 -27.39 6.33 -1.98
N LYS A 110 -26.36 6.03 -2.77
CA LYS A 110 -24.96 6.39 -2.49
C LYS A 110 -24.50 7.57 -3.34
N ASP A 111 -25.27 8.65 -3.38
CA ASP A 111 -24.90 9.90 -4.04
C ASP A 111 -24.44 10.95 -3.03
N GLY A 112 -23.83 12.03 -3.53
CA GLY A 112 -23.26 13.09 -2.69
C GLY A 112 -24.28 13.77 -1.77
N LEU A 113 -25.54 13.94 -2.20
CA LEU A 113 -26.59 14.54 -1.38
C LEU A 113 -27.00 13.60 -0.23
N SER A 114 -27.15 12.32 -0.54
CA SER A 114 -27.46 11.30 0.47
C SER A 114 -26.36 11.20 1.53
N ILE A 115 -25.08 11.25 1.09
CA ILE A 115 -23.93 11.24 2.02
C ILE A 115 -23.90 12.52 2.86
N ARG A 116 -24.09 13.68 2.28
CA ARG A 116 -24.18 14.95 3.02
C ARG A 116 -25.23 14.88 4.12
N ASN A 117 -26.46 14.49 3.79
CA ASN A 117 -27.56 14.40 4.75
C ASN A 117 -27.27 13.36 5.85
N ALA A 118 -26.59 12.26 5.51
CA ALA A 118 -26.16 11.28 6.49
C ALA A 118 -25.07 11.83 7.43
N LEU A 119 -24.12 12.61 6.91
CA LEU A 119 -23.10 13.27 7.73
C LEU A 119 -23.73 14.28 8.70
N ASP A 120 -24.71 15.07 8.25
CA ASP A 120 -25.49 15.96 9.13
C ASP A 120 -26.19 15.18 10.26
N SER A 121 -26.76 14.02 9.94
CA SER A 121 -27.43 13.16 10.93
C SER A 121 -26.44 12.50 11.90
N VAL A 122 -25.28 12.10 11.41
CA VAL A 122 -24.24 11.42 12.21
C VAL A 122 -23.47 12.41 13.10
N PHE A 123 -23.33 13.66 12.66
CA PHE A 123 -22.58 14.71 13.35
C PHE A 123 -23.45 15.95 13.66
N PRO A 124 -24.54 15.82 14.43
CA PRO A 124 -25.50 16.91 14.60
C PRO A 124 -25.00 18.06 15.49
N ARG A 125 -23.97 17.86 16.28
CA ARG A 125 -23.45 18.86 17.24
C ARG A 125 -21.94 19.02 17.18
N GLU A 126 -21.20 17.93 17.00
CA GLU A 126 -19.74 17.90 17.01
C GLU A 126 -19.24 17.16 15.79
N THR A 127 -18.52 17.87 14.95
CA THR A 127 -17.87 17.32 13.75
C THR A 127 -16.42 16.91 14.07
N PRO A 128 -15.90 15.86 13.45
CA PRO A 128 -14.49 15.52 13.61
C PRO A 128 -13.61 16.52 12.84
N VAL A 129 -12.38 16.73 13.31
CA VAL A 129 -11.40 17.55 12.59
C VAL A 129 -11.06 16.93 11.23
N HIS A 130 -10.97 15.59 11.19
CA HIS A 130 -10.65 14.84 9.97
C HIS A 130 -11.65 13.71 9.75
N ILE A 131 -12.17 13.59 8.53
CA ILE A 131 -12.88 12.39 8.07
C ILE A 131 -11.97 11.64 7.09
N LEU A 132 -11.73 10.37 7.37
CA LEU A 132 -10.95 9.47 6.55
C LEU A 132 -11.86 8.49 5.83
N THR A 133 -11.77 8.50 4.50
CA THR A 133 -12.57 7.63 3.63
C THR A 133 -11.67 6.91 2.63
N ASP A 134 -12.21 5.93 1.94
CA ASP A 134 -11.67 5.52 0.67
C ASP A 134 -11.84 6.66 -0.37
N ASN A 135 -11.27 6.48 -1.57
CA ASN A 135 -11.38 7.47 -2.64
C ASN A 135 -12.67 7.29 -3.47
N GLY A 136 -13.77 6.90 -2.83
CA GLY A 136 -15.06 6.71 -3.48
C GLY A 136 -15.64 8.01 -4.05
N ARG A 137 -16.32 7.94 -5.19
CA ARG A 137 -16.96 9.10 -5.83
C ARG A 137 -18.08 9.69 -4.96
N GLU A 138 -18.68 8.88 -4.11
CA GLU A 138 -19.70 9.26 -3.14
C GLU A 138 -19.22 10.28 -2.11
N TYR A 139 -17.93 10.27 -1.76
CA TYR A 139 -17.30 11.27 -0.90
C TYR A 139 -16.60 12.37 -1.69
N ASN A 140 -15.98 12.02 -2.81
CA ASN A 140 -15.18 12.96 -3.61
C ASN A 140 -16.06 13.68 -4.65
N ASN A 141 -16.99 14.51 -4.20
CA ASN A 141 -17.86 15.35 -5.02
C ASN A 141 -18.08 16.72 -4.38
N LYS A 142 -18.52 17.69 -5.18
CA LYS A 142 -18.69 19.08 -4.74
C LYS A 142 -19.62 19.24 -3.53
N ILE A 143 -20.68 18.44 -3.40
CA ILE A 143 -21.67 18.55 -2.33
C ILE A 143 -21.04 18.20 -1.00
N VAL A 144 -20.34 17.06 -0.91
CA VAL A 144 -19.66 16.61 0.32
C VAL A 144 -18.47 17.51 0.64
N LEU A 145 -17.69 17.95 -0.36
CA LEU A 145 -16.59 18.88 -0.14
C LEU A 145 -17.05 20.23 0.39
N ASN A 146 -18.19 20.75 -0.08
CA ASN A 146 -18.78 21.98 0.46
C ASN A 146 -19.23 21.79 1.91
N TRP A 147 -19.90 20.67 2.21
CA TRP A 147 -20.27 20.32 3.60
C TRP A 147 -19.05 20.28 4.51
N CYS A 148 -17.96 19.66 4.07
CA CYS A 148 -16.71 19.61 4.82
C CYS A 148 -16.15 21.01 5.10
N LYS A 149 -16.20 21.89 4.09
CA LYS A 149 -15.76 23.28 4.22
C LYS A 149 -16.64 24.09 5.18
N GLU A 150 -17.96 23.93 5.11
CA GLU A 150 -18.94 24.60 5.96
C GLU A 150 -18.80 24.20 7.44
N ASN A 151 -18.30 23.00 7.70
CA ASN A 151 -18.17 22.43 9.05
C ASN A 151 -16.71 22.33 9.54
N ASP A 152 -15.74 22.99 8.87
CA ASP A 152 -14.31 22.95 9.18
C ASP A 152 -13.73 21.54 9.26
N VAL A 153 -14.27 20.61 8.45
CA VAL A 153 -13.82 19.21 8.37
C VAL A 153 -12.81 19.03 7.25
N ASN A 154 -11.68 18.42 7.56
CA ASN A 154 -10.71 18.02 6.55
C ASN A 154 -10.99 16.59 6.05
N LEU A 155 -11.50 16.47 4.82
CA LEU A 155 -11.73 15.18 4.18
C LEU A 155 -10.42 14.62 3.63
N ILE A 156 -10.00 13.46 4.14
CA ILE A 156 -8.80 12.75 3.71
C ILE A 156 -9.20 11.48 2.97
N ALA A 157 -9.20 11.55 1.64
CA ALA A 157 -9.42 10.39 0.80
C ALA A 157 -8.09 9.66 0.54
N TYR A 158 -7.96 8.42 1.00
CA TYR A 158 -6.79 7.60 0.72
C TYR A 158 -6.93 6.95 -0.66
N ALA A 159 -6.05 7.35 -1.57
CA ALA A 159 -5.94 6.73 -2.88
C ALA A 159 -5.14 5.42 -2.85
N ASP A 160 -4.50 5.10 -1.74
CA ASP A 160 -3.63 3.93 -1.57
C ASP A 160 -4.36 2.89 -0.71
N ASP A 161 -4.69 1.73 -1.30
CA ASP A 161 -5.27 0.56 -0.63
C ASP A 161 -4.49 0.08 0.61
N LYS A 162 -3.26 0.57 0.79
CA LYS A 162 -2.37 0.15 1.87
C LYS A 162 -2.58 0.88 3.19
N ILE A 163 -3.19 2.08 3.15
CA ILE A 163 -3.58 2.84 4.35
C ILE A 163 -5.11 2.82 4.41
N LYS A 164 -5.68 1.62 4.41
CA LYS A 164 -7.12 1.45 4.53
C LYS A 164 -7.60 1.92 5.89
N SER A 165 -8.82 2.38 5.91
CA SER A 165 -9.59 2.69 7.11
C SER A 165 -9.88 1.40 7.92
N SER A 166 -8.79 0.73 8.30
CA SER A 166 -8.83 -0.57 9.00
C SER A 166 -9.73 -0.57 10.25
N MET A 167 -10.02 0.62 10.80
CA MET A 167 -10.94 0.77 11.92
C MET A 167 -12.39 0.70 11.47
N ALA A 168 -12.77 1.42 10.40
CA ALA A 168 -14.12 1.33 9.82
C ALA A 168 -14.37 -0.08 9.29
N GLU A 169 -13.44 -0.68 8.54
CA GLU A 169 -13.57 -2.06 8.05
C GLU A 169 -13.79 -3.07 9.17
N ARG A 170 -13.09 -2.92 10.30
CA ARG A 170 -13.26 -3.80 11.46
C ARG A 170 -14.60 -3.61 12.14
N PHE A 171 -15.06 -2.37 12.29
CA PHE A 171 -16.38 -2.06 12.79
C PHE A 171 -17.46 -2.63 11.87
N ILE A 172 -17.37 -2.38 10.56
CA ILE A 172 -18.28 -2.90 9.53
C ILE A 172 -18.36 -4.43 9.59
N ARG A 173 -17.24 -5.12 9.72
CA ARG A 173 -17.23 -6.58 9.89
C ARG A 173 -18.00 -7.02 11.12
N THR A 174 -17.84 -6.32 12.23
CA THR A 174 -18.59 -6.62 13.48
C THR A 174 -20.07 -6.34 13.29
N LEU A 175 -20.44 -5.21 12.69
CA LEU A 175 -21.81 -4.82 12.41
C LEU A 175 -22.49 -5.85 11.48
N LYS A 176 -21.87 -6.16 10.35
CA LYS A 176 -22.35 -7.20 9.42
C LYS A 176 -22.54 -8.55 10.12
N SER A 177 -21.56 -8.97 10.91
CA SER A 177 -21.65 -10.25 11.64
C SER A 177 -22.84 -10.29 12.61
N LYS A 178 -23.13 -9.20 13.33
CA LYS A 178 -24.30 -9.12 14.22
C LYS A 178 -25.60 -9.10 13.43
N ILE A 179 -25.72 -8.28 12.37
CA ILE A 179 -26.89 -8.20 11.50
C ILE A 179 -27.22 -9.57 10.89
N HIS A 180 -26.21 -10.24 10.30
CA HIS A 180 -26.42 -11.56 9.68
C HIS A 180 -26.82 -12.65 10.67
N LYS A 181 -26.39 -12.55 11.93
CA LYS A 181 -26.88 -13.46 12.99
C LYS A 181 -28.36 -13.23 13.28
N VAL A 182 -28.82 -11.96 13.28
CA VAL A 182 -30.25 -11.65 13.42
C VAL A 182 -31.03 -12.17 12.21
N PHE A 183 -30.53 -12.01 10.99
CA PHE A 183 -31.13 -12.62 9.78
C PHE A 183 -31.34 -14.13 9.95
N SER A 184 -30.29 -14.82 10.40
CA SER A 184 -30.37 -16.28 10.64
C SER A 184 -31.38 -16.65 11.74
N THR A 185 -31.60 -15.78 12.74
CA THR A 185 -32.53 -16.02 13.83
C THR A 185 -33.98 -15.75 13.41
N LYS A 186 -34.20 -14.67 12.64
CA LYS A 186 -35.55 -14.23 12.23
C LYS A 186 -36.02 -14.90 10.93
N GLY A 187 -35.09 -15.39 10.08
CA GLY A 187 -35.43 -15.94 8.76
C GLY A 187 -35.79 -14.86 7.73
N ASP A 188 -35.49 -13.59 7.98
CA ASP A 188 -35.67 -12.47 7.07
C ASP A 188 -34.38 -11.64 6.94
N HIS A 189 -34.37 -10.63 6.04
CA HIS A 189 -33.19 -9.76 5.82
C HIS A 189 -33.50 -8.30 6.18
N LYS A 190 -34.38 -8.08 7.13
CA LYS A 190 -34.77 -6.75 7.62
C LYS A 190 -33.70 -6.22 8.58
N TRP A 191 -32.84 -5.34 8.08
CA TRP A 191 -31.78 -4.74 8.87
C TRP A 191 -32.09 -3.33 9.35
N ILE A 192 -33.03 -2.62 8.70
CA ILE A 192 -33.33 -1.22 8.99
C ILE A 192 -33.85 -1.04 10.45
N ASP A 193 -34.71 -1.95 10.89
CA ASP A 193 -35.35 -1.88 12.21
C ASP A 193 -34.39 -2.18 13.36
N ILE A 194 -33.30 -2.91 13.09
CA ILE A 194 -32.32 -3.36 14.11
C ILE A 194 -31.00 -2.60 14.06
N LEU A 195 -30.80 -1.73 13.06
CA LEU A 195 -29.52 -1.08 12.82
C LEU A 195 -29.03 -0.33 14.05
N GLN A 196 -29.87 0.51 14.65
CA GLN A 196 -29.47 1.33 15.79
C GLN A 196 -29.22 0.49 17.03
N ASP A 197 -30.05 -0.53 17.29
CA ASP A 197 -29.86 -1.44 18.43
C ASP A 197 -28.52 -2.18 18.34
N VAL A 198 -28.12 -2.60 17.12
CA VAL A 198 -26.84 -3.27 16.91
C VAL A 198 -25.66 -2.30 17.11
N VAL A 199 -25.77 -1.04 16.68
CA VAL A 199 -24.77 0.00 16.89
C VAL A 199 -24.65 0.34 18.38
N GLU A 200 -25.77 0.51 19.07
CA GLU A 200 -25.81 0.75 20.52
C GLU A 200 -25.21 -0.42 21.29
N SER A 201 -25.58 -1.64 20.95
CA SER A 201 -24.96 -2.85 21.51
C SER A 201 -23.44 -2.90 21.30
N TYR A 202 -22.93 -2.40 20.17
CA TYR A 202 -21.48 -2.28 19.94
C TYR A 202 -20.87 -1.23 20.88
N ASN A 203 -21.45 -0.04 20.96
CA ASN A 203 -20.92 1.07 21.75
C ASN A 203 -20.94 0.78 23.26
N ASN A 204 -21.88 -0.01 23.73
CA ASN A 204 -21.98 -0.45 25.13
C ASN A 204 -21.11 -1.66 25.45
N SER A 205 -20.60 -2.37 24.43
CA SER A 205 -19.75 -3.56 24.64
C SER A 205 -18.33 -3.17 25.02
N TYR A 206 -17.71 -3.96 25.89
CA TYR A 206 -16.28 -3.79 26.22
C TYR A 206 -15.39 -3.94 24.99
N HIS A 207 -14.60 -2.91 24.70
CA HIS A 207 -13.70 -2.89 23.56
C HIS A 207 -12.27 -3.17 23.99
N ARG A 208 -11.74 -4.33 23.55
CA ARG A 208 -10.44 -4.90 23.99
C ARG A 208 -9.25 -3.95 23.86
N VAL A 209 -9.22 -3.08 22.84
CA VAL A 209 -8.07 -2.19 22.56
C VAL A 209 -8.04 -1.00 23.51
N ILE A 210 -9.17 -0.36 23.77
CA ILE A 210 -9.29 0.78 24.69
C ILE A 210 -9.54 0.34 26.14
N LYS A 211 -9.85 -0.95 26.35
CA LYS A 211 -10.14 -1.61 27.64
C LYS A 211 -11.32 -0.98 28.40
N MET A 212 -12.30 -0.50 27.66
CA MET A 212 -13.57 0.00 28.20
C MET A 212 -14.63 0.05 27.08
N SER A 213 -15.89 0.33 27.42
CA SER A 213 -16.93 0.51 26.42
C SER A 213 -16.78 1.86 25.71
N PRO A 214 -16.92 1.95 24.38
CA PRO A 214 -16.81 3.19 23.62
C PRO A 214 -17.68 4.34 24.16
N VAL A 215 -18.90 4.04 24.59
CA VAL A 215 -19.86 5.03 25.13
C VAL A 215 -19.34 5.73 26.40
N ASN A 216 -18.50 5.08 27.18
CA ASN A 216 -17.98 5.59 28.44
C ASN A 216 -16.66 6.40 28.28
N VAL A 217 -16.16 6.54 27.05
CA VAL A 217 -14.92 7.28 26.81
C VAL A 217 -15.16 8.78 26.94
N THR A 218 -14.38 9.42 27.80
CA THR A 218 -14.36 10.87 28.01
C THR A 218 -12.93 11.38 27.89
N PRO A 219 -12.69 12.70 27.79
CA PRO A 219 -11.36 13.28 27.76
C PRO A 219 -10.46 12.88 28.96
N TYR A 220 -11.05 12.61 30.12
CA TYR A 220 -10.30 12.16 31.32
C TYR A 220 -9.60 10.81 31.11
N HIS A 221 -10.12 9.95 30.23
CA HIS A 221 -9.55 8.63 29.93
C HIS A 221 -8.34 8.69 29.00
N ARG A 222 -7.94 9.89 28.50
CA ARG A 222 -6.92 10.08 27.47
C ARG A 222 -5.61 9.34 27.79
N LYS A 223 -5.05 9.54 28.98
CA LYS A 223 -3.78 8.91 29.38
C LYS A 223 -3.87 7.38 29.33
N ASN A 224 -4.93 6.85 29.93
CA ASN A 224 -5.15 5.39 29.97
C ASN A 224 -5.37 4.78 28.59
N ILE A 225 -6.13 5.46 27.72
CA ILE A 225 -6.38 5.01 26.36
C ILE A 225 -5.11 5.06 25.53
N LEU A 226 -4.29 6.12 25.60
CA LEU A 226 -2.99 6.20 24.92
C LEU A 226 -2.07 5.07 25.34
N LYS A 227 -2.02 4.76 26.64
CA LYS A 227 -1.26 3.62 27.16
C LYS A 227 -1.78 2.29 26.63
N ASN A 228 -3.09 2.11 26.58
CA ASN A 228 -3.72 0.87 26.08
C ASN A 228 -3.51 0.67 24.57
N ILE A 229 -3.61 1.74 23.76
CA ILE A 229 -3.52 1.65 22.29
C ILE A 229 -2.07 1.63 21.81
N TYR A 230 -1.22 2.51 22.37
CA TYR A 230 0.11 2.79 21.85
C TYR A 230 1.24 2.35 22.78
N GLY A 231 0.94 2.00 24.05
CA GLY A 231 1.94 1.60 25.04
C GLY A 231 2.76 2.78 25.57
N VAL A 232 2.27 4.01 25.45
CA VAL A 232 2.98 5.24 25.86
C VAL A 232 2.24 6.00 26.96
N ASP A 233 2.95 6.66 27.82
CA ASP A 233 2.39 7.51 28.86
C ASP A 233 2.27 8.98 28.40
N SER A 234 2.99 9.37 27.36
CA SER A 234 2.99 10.72 26.78
C SER A 234 2.87 10.71 25.26
N VAL A 235 2.19 11.70 24.70
CA VAL A 235 2.11 11.94 23.25
C VAL A 235 3.49 12.19 22.63
N LEU A 236 4.43 12.78 23.40
CA LEU A 236 5.80 13.05 22.95
C LEU A 236 6.54 11.77 22.54
N GLU A 237 6.22 10.64 23.17
CA GLU A 237 6.82 9.35 22.85
C GLU A 237 6.35 8.80 21.50
N LEU A 238 5.23 9.32 20.95
CA LEU A 238 4.71 8.97 19.64
C LEU A 238 5.38 9.72 18.50
N LEU A 239 6.18 10.75 18.82
CA LEU A 239 6.92 11.49 17.81
C LEU A 239 8.01 10.63 17.18
N PRO A 240 8.24 10.75 15.86
CA PRO A 240 9.22 9.94 15.15
C PRO A 240 10.63 10.17 15.67
N LYS A 241 11.33 9.11 16.05
CA LYS A 241 12.77 9.13 16.29
C LYS A 241 13.46 8.99 14.93
N GLU A 242 14.26 9.98 14.54
CA GLU A 242 15.00 9.95 13.27
C GLU A 242 16.07 8.86 13.28
N THR A 243 15.91 7.84 12.45
CA THR A 243 17.01 6.92 12.13
C THR A 243 16.76 6.19 10.81
N PHE A 244 17.05 6.79 9.66
CA PHE A 244 17.28 5.99 8.43
C PHE A 244 17.90 6.86 7.32
N ILE A 245 18.99 6.36 6.71
CA ILE A 245 19.69 6.98 5.59
C ILE A 245 19.27 6.26 4.30
N THR A 246 18.49 6.94 3.46
CA THR A 246 18.41 6.70 2.01
C THR A 246 18.56 8.05 1.34
N HIS A 247 19.37 8.10 0.29
CA HIS A 247 19.66 9.35 -0.41
C HIS A 247 18.60 9.60 -1.48
N PRO A 248 18.21 10.88 -1.74
CA PRO A 248 17.53 11.24 -2.98
C PRO A 248 18.33 10.74 -4.17
N ASN A 249 17.65 10.28 -5.22
CA ASN A 249 18.20 9.68 -6.45
C ASN A 249 18.65 8.21 -6.34
N ASP A 250 18.44 7.52 -5.22
CA ASP A 250 18.60 6.07 -5.21
C ASP A 250 17.56 5.44 -6.14
N ARG A 251 18.00 4.52 -7.00
CA ARG A 251 17.17 3.80 -7.94
C ARG A 251 16.57 2.55 -7.30
N VAL A 252 15.30 2.30 -7.55
CA VAL A 252 14.55 1.22 -6.90
C VAL A 252 13.62 0.50 -7.88
N ARG A 253 13.28 -0.75 -7.57
CA ARG A 253 12.14 -1.49 -8.15
C ARG A 253 11.01 -1.56 -7.13
N LEU A 254 9.78 -1.64 -7.60
CA LEU A 254 8.60 -1.82 -6.74
C LEU A 254 8.26 -3.30 -6.60
N VAL A 255 7.72 -3.65 -5.44
CA VAL A 255 7.06 -4.94 -5.24
C VAL A 255 5.80 -5.00 -6.12
N ARG A 256 5.67 -6.07 -6.91
CA ARG A 256 4.47 -6.31 -7.71
C ARG A 256 3.29 -6.72 -6.81
N SER A 257 2.09 -6.26 -7.18
CA SER A 257 0.85 -6.82 -6.61
C SER A 257 0.79 -8.31 -6.96
N LYS A 258 0.50 -9.15 -5.95
CA LYS A 258 0.35 -10.58 -6.17
C LYS A 258 -0.99 -10.85 -6.83
N ALA A 259 -1.00 -11.45 -8.01
CA ALA A 259 -2.20 -12.06 -8.55
C ALA A 259 -2.59 -13.30 -7.72
N THR A 260 -3.88 -13.67 -7.74
CA THR A 260 -4.44 -14.72 -6.87
C THR A 260 -3.72 -16.07 -7.02
N PHE A 261 -3.15 -16.35 -8.22
CA PHE A 261 -2.46 -17.60 -8.54
C PHE A 261 -0.94 -17.44 -8.72
N ASP A 262 -0.35 -16.28 -8.34
CA ASP A 262 1.09 -16.10 -8.46
C ASP A 262 1.86 -17.03 -7.53
N LYS A 263 2.72 -17.83 -8.09
CA LYS A 263 3.62 -18.73 -7.35
C LYS A 263 4.89 -17.98 -6.93
N SER A 264 5.51 -18.44 -5.85
CA SER A 264 6.65 -17.75 -5.20
C SER A 264 7.93 -17.68 -6.05
N TYR A 265 8.03 -18.48 -7.11
CA TYR A 265 9.18 -18.48 -8.02
C TYR A 265 9.07 -17.47 -9.17
N HIS A 266 7.91 -16.82 -9.36
CA HIS A 266 7.76 -15.72 -10.32
C HIS A 266 8.46 -14.44 -9.83
N PRO A 267 8.83 -13.52 -10.74
CA PRO A 267 9.37 -12.22 -10.38
C PRO A 267 8.47 -11.48 -9.39
N THR A 268 9.04 -11.04 -8.29
CA THR A 268 8.33 -10.40 -7.19
C THR A 268 8.36 -8.87 -7.27
N HIS A 269 9.27 -8.31 -8.07
CA HIS A 269 9.45 -6.88 -8.26
C HIS A 269 9.25 -6.52 -9.74
N THR A 270 9.04 -5.21 -9.99
CA THR A 270 8.86 -4.67 -11.34
C THR A 270 10.14 -4.79 -12.16
N GLU A 271 9.98 -4.94 -13.50
CA GLU A 271 11.10 -4.77 -14.43
C GLU A 271 11.51 -3.29 -14.52
N GLU A 272 10.52 -2.42 -14.45
CA GLU A 272 10.72 -0.98 -14.43
C GLU A 272 11.44 -0.54 -13.16
N THR A 273 12.28 0.47 -13.31
CA THR A 273 13.03 1.11 -12.23
C THR A 273 12.57 2.55 -12.05
N PHE A 274 12.60 3.01 -10.81
CA PHE A 274 12.11 4.32 -10.39
C PHE A 274 13.18 5.04 -9.58
N ASP A 275 13.17 6.37 -9.60
CA ASP A 275 14.06 7.18 -8.79
C ASP A 275 13.35 7.69 -7.53
N ILE A 276 14.00 7.64 -6.38
CA ILE A 276 13.48 8.21 -5.13
C ILE A 276 13.55 9.72 -5.23
N VAL A 277 12.38 10.38 -5.08
CA VAL A 277 12.26 11.85 -5.12
C VAL A 277 12.34 12.42 -3.73
N LYS A 278 11.56 11.86 -2.79
CA LYS A 278 11.42 12.41 -1.44
C LYS A 278 11.25 11.30 -0.42
N ARG A 279 11.90 11.50 0.72
CA ARG A 279 11.71 10.72 1.93
C ARG A 279 10.81 11.48 2.90
N TYR A 280 9.90 10.76 3.54
CA TYR A 280 9.02 11.29 4.57
C TYR A 280 9.47 10.73 5.94
N PRO A 281 10.34 11.45 6.67
CA PRO A 281 10.90 10.97 7.93
C PRO A 281 9.92 11.08 9.11
N LYS A 282 8.88 11.93 9.00
CA LYS A 282 7.94 12.23 10.10
C LYS A 282 6.99 11.09 10.48
N SER A 283 7.43 9.85 10.34
CA SER A 283 6.66 8.67 10.72
C SER A 283 7.58 7.60 11.27
N ASN A 284 7.11 6.75 12.18
CA ASN A 284 7.92 5.68 12.79
C ASN A 284 8.57 4.74 11.75
N TYR A 285 7.96 4.63 10.57
CA TYR A 285 8.49 3.90 9.43
C TYR A 285 8.55 4.84 8.24
N PRO A 286 9.77 5.15 7.72
CA PRO A 286 9.94 6.09 6.62
C PRO A 286 9.23 5.59 5.36
N MET A 287 8.60 6.54 4.68
CA MET A 287 7.98 6.32 3.38
C MET A 287 8.69 7.13 2.31
N PHE A 288 8.55 6.73 1.06
CA PHE A 288 9.23 7.31 -0.08
C PHE A 288 8.22 7.65 -1.18
N SER A 289 8.37 8.80 -1.83
CA SER A 289 7.79 9.06 -3.14
C SER A 289 8.82 8.79 -4.21
N ILE A 290 8.38 8.28 -5.33
CA ILE A 290 9.22 7.86 -6.44
C ILE A 290 8.68 8.43 -7.75
N LYS A 291 9.55 8.52 -8.75
CA LYS A 291 9.20 8.92 -10.11
C LYS A 291 9.76 7.92 -11.12
N ASP A 292 9.13 7.87 -12.28
CA ASP A 292 9.64 7.09 -13.41
C ASP A 292 10.81 7.79 -14.13
N LYS A 293 11.34 7.15 -15.17
CA LYS A 293 12.43 7.70 -15.99
C LYS A 293 12.02 8.92 -16.85
N LYS A 294 10.73 9.23 -16.94
CA LYS A 294 10.18 10.42 -17.58
C LYS A 294 9.87 11.56 -16.61
N ASN A 295 10.27 11.40 -15.34
CA ASN A 295 10.01 12.31 -14.24
C ASN A 295 8.52 12.40 -13.83
N GLU A 296 7.67 11.45 -14.23
CA GLU A 296 6.29 11.37 -13.76
C GLU A 296 6.26 10.76 -12.36
N LEU A 297 5.59 11.45 -11.43
CA LEU A 297 5.45 10.98 -10.05
C LEU A 297 4.49 9.78 -10.00
N ILE A 298 4.96 8.69 -9.43
CA ILE A 298 4.13 7.52 -9.18
C ILE A 298 3.22 7.81 -7.97
N LYS A 299 1.92 7.61 -8.19
CA LYS A 299 0.89 7.87 -7.18
C LYS A 299 1.11 6.99 -5.94
N GLY A 300 1.07 7.61 -4.76
CA GLY A 300 1.20 6.93 -3.48
C GLY A 300 2.57 7.13 -2.81
N LYS A 301 2.70 6.54 -1.64
CA LYS A 301 3.95 6.50 -0.87
C LYS A 301 4.30 5.05 -0.56
N PHE A 302 5.58 4.73 -0.62
CA PHE A 302 6.07 3.36 -0.52
C PHE A 302 6.93 3.20 0.73
N TYR A 303 6.72 2.09 1.46
CA TYR A 303 7.60 1.72 2.56
C TYR A 303 8.92 1.12 2.05
N LYS A 304 9.94 1.13 2.89
CA LYS A 304 11.24 0.53 2.57
C LYS A 304 11.13 -0.95 2.14
N GLN A 305 10.18 -1.68 2.70
CA GLN A 305 9.94 -3.09 2.39
C GLN A 305 9.25 -3.31 1.04
N GLU A 306 8.68 -2.26 0.46
CA GLU A 306 7.98 -2.28 -0.83
C GLU A 306 8.86 -1.83 -1.99
N ILE A 307 10.08 -1.39 -1.69
CA ILE A 307 11.07 -0.96 -2.67
C ILE A 307 12.34 -1.81 -2.56
N GLN A 308 12.92 -2.17 -3.69
CA GLN A 308 14.19 -2.88 -3.79
C GLN A 308 15.24 -1.97 -4.44
N PRO A 309 16.27 -1.54 -3.69
CA PRO A 309 17.37 -0.78 -4.27
C PRO A 309 18.08 -1.53 -5.39
N VAL A 310 18.36 -0.79 -6.47
CA VAL A 310 19.02 -1.29 -7.68
C VAL A 310 20.20 -0.37 -8.01
N ILE A 311 21.29 -0.93 -8.50
CA ILE A 311 22.40 -0.19 -9.07
C ILE A 311 22.36 -0.41 -10.58
N GLU A 312 22.07 0.62 -11.36
CA GLU A 312 22.19 0.57 -12.82
C GLU A 312 23.62 0.97 -13.22
N THR A 313 24.20 0.17 -14.08
CA THR A 313 25.51 0.39 -14.70
C THR A 313 25.35 0.43 -16.22
N SER A 314 26.39 0.80 -16.95
CA SER A 314 26.43 0.69 -18.42
C SER A 314 26.06 -0.70 -18.93
N ASP A 315 26.35 -1.71 -18.12
CA ASP A 315 26.14 -3.13 -18.46
C ASP A 315 24.80 -3.67 -17.97
N THR A 316 23.89 -2.79 -17.49
CA THR A 316 22.56 -3.21 -17.07
C THR A 316 21.70 -3.55 -18.30
N TYR A 317 21.30 -4.81 -18.42
CA TYR A 317 20.43 -5.28 -19.49
C TYR A 317 18.95 -5.06 -19.15
N PHE A 318 18.21 -4.49 -20.11
CA PHE A 318 16.76 -4.38 -20.08
C PHE A 318 16.15 -5.40 -21.01
N ARG A 319 15.14 -6.12 -20.56
CA ARG A 319 14.50 -7.18 -21.35
C ARG A 319 13.53 -6.58 -22.37
N ILE A 320 13.62 -7.07 -23.62
CA ILE A 320 12.71 -6.70 -24.70
C ILE A 320 11.49 -7.61 -24.62
N GLU A 321 10.29 -7.02 -24.59
CA GLU A 321 9.02 -7.74 -24.69
C GLU A 321 8.75 -8.15 -26.14
N LYS A 322 8.89 -7.19 -27.05
CA LYS A 322 8.71 -7.41 -28.50
C LYS A 322 9.38 -6.34 -29.33
N ILE A 323 9.72 -6.70 -30.57
CA ILE A 323 10.19 -5.77 -31.60
C ILE A 323 8.96 -5.23 -32.33
N LEU A 324 8.83 -3.92 -32.42
CA LEU A 324 7.68 -3.22 -33.01
C LEU A 324 7.94 -2.80 -34.46
N GLY A 325 9.19 -2.68 -34.86
CA GLY A 325 9.57 -2.25 -36.21
C GLY A 325 11.06 -2.13 -36.39
N LYS A 326 11.49 -1.96 -37.63
CA LYS A 326 12.90 -1.75 -38.02
C LYS A 326 13.02 -0.51 -38.86
N ARG A 327 14.14 0.19 -38.77
CA ARG A 327 14.51 1.30 -39.66
C ARG A 327 16.02 1.35 -39.86
N THR A 328 16.44 2.04 -40.90
CA THR A 328 17.84 2.43 -41.07
C THR A 328 17.95 3.94 -40.97
N ARG A 329 18.81 4.43 -40.06
CA ARG A 329 19.05 5.87 -39.89
C ARG A 329 20.54 6.13 -39.91
N ARG A 330 20.97 7.02 -40.81
CA ARG A 330 22.40 7.35 -41.01
C ARG A 330 23.28 6.12 -41.17
N GLY A 331 22.81 5.13 -41.96
CA GLY A 331 23.55 3.88 -42.19
C GLY A 331 23.50 2.84 -41.06
N ILE A 332 22.93 3.18 -39.89
CA ILE A 332 22.80 2.28 -38.74
C ILE A 332 21.41 1.61 -38.78
N LYS A 333 21.38 0.28 -38.74
CA LYS A 333 20.15 -0.49 -38.58
C LYS A 333 19.68 -0.41 -37.16
N GLU A 334 18.44 0.07 -36.94
CA GLU A 334 17.80 0.24 -35.65
C GLU A 334 16.50 -0.57 -35.57
N VAL A 335 16.21 -1.09 -34.40
CA VAL A 335 14.94 -1.76 -34.09
C VAL A 335 14.16 -0.94 -33.04
N LYS A 336 12.85 -0.78 -33.27
CA LYS A 336 11.94 -0.21 -32.26
C LYS A 336 11.50 -1.33 -31.35
N VAL A 337 11.77 -1.18 -30.07
CA VAL A 337 11.49 -2.21 -29.07
C VAL A 337 10.50 -1.72 -28.04
N ARG A 338 9.67 -2.65 -27.56
CA ARG A 338 8.93 -2.53 -26.32
C ARG A 338 9.72 -3.19 -25.22
N TRP A 339 9.90 -2.46 -24.13
CA TRP A 339 10.60 -2.96 -22.96
C TRP A 339 9.66 -3.74 -22.08
N LEU A 340 10.05 -4.91 -21.62
CA LEU A 340 9.25 -5.77 -20.76
C LEU A 340 8.90 -5.06 -19.44
N GLY A 341 7.60 -4.94 -19.17
CA GLY A 341 7.07 -4.34 -17.95
C GLY A 341 7.11 -2.80 -17.92
N TYR A 342 7.46 -2.16 -19.04
CA TYR A 342 7.39 -0.70 -19.19
C TYR A 342 6.14 -0.29 -20.00
N SER A 343 5.64 0.90 -19.74
CA SER A 343 4.56 1.50 -20.54
C SER A 343 5.01 1.68 -22.00
N PRO A 344 4.07 1.62 -22.99
CA PRO A 344 4.35 1.95 -24.39
C PRO A 344 5.01 3.31 -24.63
N LEU A 345 4.86 4.22 -23.69
CA LEU A 345 5.52 5.54 -23.70
C LEU A 345 7.04 5.46 -23.70
N PHE A 346 7.61 4.34 -23.25
CA PHE A 346 9.06 4.09 -23.21
C PHE A 346 9.58 3.34 -24.44
N ASP A 347 8.71 2.97 -25.41
CA ASP A 347 9.15 2.35 -26.65
C ASP A 347 10.23 3.19 -27.32
N SER A 348 11.36 2.58 -27.65
CA SER A 348 12.53 3.30 -28.17
C SER A 348 13.22 2.55 -29.29
N TYR A 349 13.98 3.29 -30.13
CA TYR A 349 14.85 2.69 -31.14
C TYR A 349 16.22 2.45 -30.53
N ILE A 350 16.73 1.25 -30.74
CA ILE A 350 18.11 0.87 -30.37
C ILE A 350 18.82 0.27 -31.59
N PRO A 351 20.16 0.35 -31.67
CA PRO A 351 20.91 -0.33 -32.70
C PRO A 351 20.65 -1.85 -32.69
N GLU A 352 20.45 -2.45 -33.88
CA GLU A 352 20.13 -3.89 -33.99
C GLU A 352 21.22 -4.76 -33.35
N GLY A 353 22.48 -4.34 -33.40
CA GLY A 353 23.63 -5.02 -32.76
C GLY A 353 23.59 -4.98 -31.22
N GLN A 354 22.78 -4.14 -30.59
CA GLN A 354 22.60 -4.11 -29.13
C GLN A 354 21.50 -5.07 -28.63
N VAL A 355 20.76 -5.67 -29.56
CA VAL A 355 19.83 -6.74 -29.23
C VAL A 355 20.63 -8.01 -28.95
N ALA A 356 20.99 -8.23 -27.69
CA ALA A 356 21.69 -9.43 -27.29
C ALA A 356 20.77 -10.65 -27.53
N ASN A 357 21.17 -11.54 -28.43
CA ASN A 357 20.56 -12.85 -28.52
C ASN A 357 20.95 -13.64 -27.26
N PHE A 358 19.98 -13.98 -26.44
CA PHE A 358 20.18 -14.80 -25.23
C PHE A 358 20.90 -16.14 -25.48
N SER A 359 20.92 -16.62 -26.74
CA SER A 359 21.67 -17.77 -27.15
C SER A 359 23.20 -17.61 -27.07
N ASN A 360 23.72 -16.38 -27.10
CA ASN A 360 25.19 -16.16 -27.08
C ASN A 360 25.76 -16.03 -25.65
N LEU A 361 24.93 -15.84 -24.62
CA LEU A 361 25.39 -15.81 -23.23
C LEU A 361 25.82 -17.19 -22.68
N HIS A 362 25.51 -18.26 -23.40
CA HIS A 362 25.95 -19.63 -23.08
C HIS A 362 27.23 -20.07 -23.72
N ASN A 363 27.75 -19.36 -24.73
CA ASN A 363 28.89 -19.80 -25.52
C ASN A 363 30.25 -19.18 -25.11
N GLU A 364 30.29 -18.13 -24.27
CA GLU A 364 31.53 -17.56 -23.79
C GLU A 364 32.13 -18.21 -22.53
N SER A 365 31.53 -19.27 -22.02
CA SER A 365 32.03 -20.01 -20.84
C SER A 365 32.69 -21.35 -21.18
N GLY A 366 33.09 -21.55 -22.45
CA GLY A 366 33.64 -22.80 -22.97
C GLY A 366 34.93 -22.65 -23.80
N SER A 367 35.86 -21.80 -23.39
CA SER A 367 37.24 -21.83 -23.85
C SER A 367 38.20 -21.55 -22.70
#